data_bbff22bca4939f01e8218b7766981945
#
_entry.id   bbff22bca4939f01e8218b7766981945
#
_cell.length_a   1.000
_cell.length_b   1.000
_cell.length_c   1.000
_cell.angle_alpha   90.00
_cell.angle_beta   90.00
_cell.angle_gamma   90.00
#
_symmetry.space_group_name_H-M   'P 1'
#
loop_
_entity.id
_entity.type
_entity.pdbx_description
1 polymer ?
#
loop_
_entity_poly.entity_id
_entity_poly.type
_entity_poly.pdbx_seq_one_letter_code
_entity_poly.pdbx_strand_id
1 'polypeptide(L)'
;VVFDRQGNLYVSGGRSGRIYRVGPGGGSAQVVAQIEAHTRTLPDGKTQQAIVANGLAFDAKGVLYVADTARGAVWKMPVGADGKAGKPTLLAQDRLMDGADGLAFDGKGRLWVTSNERNALVTVAPDGKVEEVAKNGSEGPLEFPAAIVFVGNTGYISNFDNPRRDNMDADGKGALDGIGASIAQINL
;
A
#
# COMPACT_ATOMS: atom_id res chain seq x y z
N VAL A 1 8.89 1.80 -1.27
CA VAL A 1 10.13 1.98 -0.48
C VAL A 1 9.90 3.01 0.61
N VAL A 2 10.66 2.92 1.72
CA VAL A 2 10.60 3.89 2.82
C VAL A 2 11.95 3.93 3.55
N PHE A 3 12.28 5.08 4.12
CA PHE A 3 13.46 5.22 4.98
C PHE A 3 13.07 5.21 6.46
N ASP A 4 13.89 4.58 7.30
CA ASP A 4 13.81 4.76 8.74
C ASP A 4 14.57 6.04 9.19
N ARG A 5 14.49 6.35 10.49
CA ARG A 5 15.17 7.54 11.05
C ARG A 5 16.70 7.47 11.03
N GLN A 6 17.26 6.28 10.90
CA GLN A 6 18.70 6.04 10.78
C GLN A 6 19.20 6.13 9.32
N GLY A 7 18.29 6.38 8.36
CA GLY A 7 18.59 6.46 6.94
C GLY A 7 18.73 5.09 6.25
N ASN A 8 18.28 4.01 6.88
CA ASN A 8 18.20 2.72 6.19
C ASN A 8 17.00 2.73 5.22
N LEU A 9 17.23 2.24 4.02
CA LEU A 9 16.18 2.04 3.01
C LEU A 9 15.52 0.68 3.19
N TYR A 10 14.20 0.65 3.25
CA TYR A 10 13.39 -0.58 3.21
C TYR A 10 12.66 -0.70 1.88
N VAL A 11 12.69 -1.90 1.31
CA VAL A 11 12.12 -2.20 -0.01
C VAL A 11 11.23 -3.42 0.10
N SER A 12 10.02 -3.30 -0.39
CA SER A 12 9.08 -4.42 -0.50
C SER A 12 9.38 -5.28 -1.72
N GLY A 13 9.38 -6.60 -1.54
CA GLY A 13 9.70 -7.57 -2.59
C GLY A 13 8.47 -8.08 -3.37
N GLY A 14 7.33 -7.39 -3.27
CA GLY A 14 6.13 -7.71 -4.02
C GLY A 14 5.63 -9.14 -3.77
N ARG A 15 5.66 -9.97 -4.79
CA ARG A 15 5.13 -11.35 -4.76
C ARG A 15 5.85 -12.29 -3.80
N SER A 16 7.15 -12.05 -3.54
CA SER A 16 7.91 -12.88 -2.59
C SER A 16 7.51 -12.64 -1.13
N GLY A 17 6.80 -11.55 -0.83
CA GLY A 17 6.48 -11.13 0.53
C GLY A 17 7.68 -10.66 1.35
N ARG A 18 8.88 -10.66 0.79
CA ARG A 18 10.10 -10.26 1.50
C ARG A 18 10.17 -8.76 1.67
N ILE A 19 10.72 -8.35 2.79
CA ILE A 19 11.11 -6.96 3.06
C ILE A 19 12.63 -6.93 3.13
N TYR A 20 13.22 -6.09 2.32
CA TYR A 20 14.67 -5.90 2.25
C TYR A 20 15.06 -4.61 2.95
N ARG A 21 16.26 -4.58 3.51
CA ARG A 21 16.90 -3.40 4.09
C ARG A 21 18.27 -3.18 3.45
N VAL A 22 18.56 -1.93 3.13
CA VAL A 22 19.89 -1.45 2.72
C VAL A 22 20.32 -0.38 3.71
N GLY A 23 21.55 -0.45 4.21
CA GLY A 23 22.09 0.54 5.15
C GLY A 23 22.27 1.92 4.50
N PRO A 24 22.46 3.00 5.30
CA PRO A 24 22.57 4.37 4.80
C PRO A 24 23.81 4.61 3.91
N GLY A 25 24.84 3.77 4.04
CA GLY A 25 26.01 3.77 3.16
C GLY A 25 25.83 2.97 1.86
N GLY A 26 24.64 2.45 1.59
CA GLY A 26 24.42 1.53 0.48
C GLY A 26 24.88 0.11 0.78
N GLY A 27 25.22 -0.66 -0.26
CA GLY A 27 25.71 -2.03 -0.16
C GLY A 27 24.61 -3.09 -0.41
N SER A 28 24.83 -4.30 0.11
CA SER A 28 23.95 -5.43 -0.15
C SER A 28 22.64 -5.31 0.60
N ALA A 29 21.52 -5.61 -0.11
CA ALA A 29 20.21 -5.73 0.49
C ALA A 29 20.12 -6.99 1.37
N GLN A 30 19.58 -6.85 2.56
CA GLN A 30 19.36 -7.94 3.52
C GLN A 30 17.87 -8.18 3.68
N VAL A 31 17.41 -9.44 3.69
CA VAL A 31 16.02 -9.78 4.03
C VAL A 31 15.87 -9.62 5.54
N VAL A 32 14.97 -8.74 5.98
CA VAL A 32 14.73 -8.45 7.40
C VAL A 32 13.39 -8.97 7.90
N ALA A 33 12.45 -9.21 7.00
CA ALA A 33 11.15 -9.82 7.31
C ALA A 33 10.56 -10.50 6.07
N GLN A 34 9.53 -11.31 6.30
CA GLN A 34 8.74 -11.91 5.23
C GLN A 34 7.29 -12.07 5.67
N ILE A 35 6.37 -11.60 4.82
CA ILE A 35 4.94 -11.91 4.88
C ILE A 35 4.73 -13.16 4.04
N GLU A 36 3.88 -14.07 4.51
CA GLU A 36 3.58 -15.31 3.82
C GLU A 36 3.06 -15.04 2.40
N ALA A 37 3.65 -15.73 1.42
CA ALA A 37 3.24 -15.62 0.02
C ALA A 37 1.77 -16.04 -0.15
N HIS A 38 1.10 -15.43 -1.11
CA HIS A 38 -0.27 -15.75 -1.47
C HIS A 38 -0.35 -16.16 -2.94
N THR A 39 -1.10 -17.22 -3.21
CA THR A 39 -1.33 -17.72 -4.56
C THR A 39 -2.79 -17.50 -4.92
N ARG A 40 -3.04 -16.96 -6.11
CA ARG A 40 -4.39 -16.86 -6.69
C ARG A 40 -4.53 -17.78 -7.89
N THR A 41 -5.71 -18.32 -8.09
CA THR A 41 -6.07 -19.05 -9.31
C THR A 41 -6.58 -18.07 -10.36
N LEU A 42 -6.04 -18.13 -11.56
CA LEU A 42 -6.47 -17.34 -12.70
C LEU A 42 -7.68 -17.99 -13.39
N PRO A 43 -8.44 -17.26 -14.25
CA PRO A 43 -9.58 -17.81 -14.98
C PRO A 43 -9.26 -19.03 -15.87
N ASP A 44 -8.00 -19.14 -16.32
CA ASP A 44 -7.51 -20.29 -17.10
C ASP A 44 -7.09 -21.49 -16.23
N GLY A 45 -7.37 -21.46 -14.92
CA GLY A 45 -7.04 -22.50 -13.96
C GLY A 45 -5.59 -22.52 -13.49
N LYS A 46 -4.71 -21.68 -14.03
CA LYS A 46 -3.32 -21.59 -13.59
C LYS A 46 -3.22 -20.84 -12.27
N THR A 47 -2.20 -21.17 -11.50
CA THR A 47 -1.88 -20.45 -10.27
C THR A 47 -0.81 -19.39 -10.51
N GLN A 48 -0.95 -18.23 -9.86
CA GLN A 48 0.02 -17.15 -9.90
C GLN A 48 0.25 -16.60 -8.50
N GLN A 49 1.51 -16.34 -8.15
CA GLN A 49 1.81 -15.60 -6.93
C GLN A 49 1.27 -14.17 -7.03
N ALA A 50 0.49 -13.77 -6.04
CA ALA A 50 -0.05 -12.43 -5.92
C ALA A 50 0.92 -11.50 -5.18
N ILE A 51 0.72 -10.18 -5.29
CA ILE A 51 1.51 -9.18 -4.57
C ILE A 51 1.05 -9.16 -3.11
N VAL A 52 1.96 -9.49 -2.18
CA VAL A 52 1.69 -9.53 -0.73
C VAL A 52 2.49 -8.50 0.08
N ALA A 53 3.54 -7.91 -0.47
CA ALA A 53 4.29 -6.83 0.16
C ALA A 53 4.42 -5.68 -0.84
N ASN A 54 3.61 -4.65 -0.68
CA ASN A 54 3.55 -3.51 -1.58
C ASN A 54 3.98 -2.22 -0.84
N GLY A 55 3.08 -1.32 -0.50
CA GLY A 55 3.38 -0.08 0.20
C GLY A 55 4.03 -0.32 1.56
N LEU A 56 4.94 0.57 1.94
CA LEU A 56 5.66 0.56 3.22
C LEU A 56 5.54 1.93 3.89
N ALA A 57 5.32 1.97 5.20
CA ALA A 57 5.38 3.19 6.00
C ALA A 57 5.92 2.92 7.40
N PHE A 58 6.67 3.86 7.97
CA PHE A 58 7.04 3.84 9.38
C PHE A 58 6.17 4.79 10.19
N ASP A 59 5.74 4.35 11.36
CA ASP A 59 5.17 5.27 12.34
C ASP A 59 6.26 6.03 13.13
N ALA A 60 5.81 6.95 13.97
CA ALA A 60 6.70 7.74 14.82
C ALA A 60 7.46 6.90 15.88
N LYS A 61 7.06 5.66 16.13
CA LYS A 61 7.70 4.75 17.10
C LYS A 61 8.68 3.77 16.44
N GLY A 62 8.83 3.82 15.10
CA GLY A 62 9.69 2.90 14.36
C GLY A 62 9.05 1.55 14.06
N VAL A 63 7.73 1.46 14.12
CA VAL A 63 7.00 0.28 13.66
C VAL A 63 6.83 0.38 12.14
N LEU A 64 7.20 -0.66 11.41
CA LEU A 64 7.02 -0.77 9.97
C LEU A 64 5.64 -1.35 9.67
N TYR A 65 4.90 -0.68 8.79
CA TYR A 65 3.62 -1.12 8.25
C TYR A 65 3.79 -1.52 6.79
N VAL A 66 3.07 -2.57 6.37
CA VAL A 66 3.17 -3.16 5.02
C VAL A 66 1.78 -3.41 4.47
N ALA A 67 1.49 -2.87 3.29
CA ALA A 67 0.27 -3.19 2.55
C ALA A 67 0.39 -4.57 1.90
N ASP A 68 -0.66 -5.38 2.05
CA ASP A 68 -0.83 -6.68 1.39
C ASP A 68 -1.95 -6.56 0.35
N THR A 69 -1.55 -6.36 -0.89
CA THR A 69 -2.48 -6.17 -2.01
C THR A 69 -3.38 -7.38 -2.22
N ALA A 70 -2.82 -8.57 -2.07
CA ALA A 70 -3.53 -9.82 -2.34
C ALA A 70 -4.65 -10.11 -1.36
N ARG A 71 -4.48 -9.67 -0.10
CA ARG A 71 -5.42 -9.96 0.98
C ARG A 71 -6.28 -8.75 1.37
N GLY A 72 -6.04 -7.57 0.78
CA GLY A 72 -6.67 -6.33 1.24
C GLY A 72 -6.34 -6.09 2.72
N ALA A 73 -5.07 -6.12 3.08
CA ALA A 73 -4.64 -6.14 4.48
C ALA A 73 -3.47 -5.20 4.75
N VAL A 74 -3.27 -4.88 6.02
CA VAL A 74 -2.09 -4.20 6.53
C VAL A 74 -1.46 -5.03 7.63
N TRP A 75 -0.16 -5.30 7.48
CA TRP A 75 0.68 -5.93 8.48
C TRP A 75 1.52 -4.88 9.21
N LYS A 76 1.90 -5.16 10.46
CA LYS A 76 2.83 -4.34 11.23
C LYS A 76 3.90 -5.18 11.91
N MET A 77 5.09 -4.60 12.06
CA MET A 77 6.21 -5.23 12.74
C MET A 77 7.13 -4.18 13.38
N PRO A 78 7.58 -4.35 14.62
CA PRO A 78 8.59 -3.46 15.20
C PRO A 78 9.92 -3.66 14.48
N VAL A 79 10.69 -2.59 14.32
CA VAL A 79 12.07 -2.64 13.81
C VAL A 79 13.00 -2.17 14.91
N GLY A 80 13.94 -3.04 15.29
CA GLY A 80 14.95 -2.73 16.30
C GLY A 80 16.00 -1.76 15.79
N ALA A 81 16.76 -1.17 16.73
CA ALA A 81 17.86 -0.27 16.40
C ALA A 81 18.97 -0.93 15.55
N ASP A 82 19.08 -2.27 15.61
CA ASP A 82 19.96 -3.08 14.77
C ASP A 82 19.41 -3.30 13.35
N GLY A 83 18.23 -2.76 13.05
CA GLY A 83 17.53 -2.90 11.77
C GLY A 83 16.84 -4.24 11.55
N LYS A 84 16.83 -5.12 12.54
CA LYS A 84 16.08 -6.37 12.46
C LYS A 84 14.60 -6.11 12.72
N ALA A 85 13.77 -6.65 11.86
CA ALA A 85 12.33 -6.61 12.05
C ALA A 85 11.86 -7.77 12.95
N GLY A 86 10.91 -7.47 13.81
CA GLY A 86 10.18 -8.49 14.57
C GLY A 86 9.22 -9.26 13.68
N LYS A 87 8.51 -10.23 14.25
CA LYS A 87 7.53 -11.04 13.53
C LYS A 87 6.39 -10.14 13.01
N PRO A 88 6.02 -10.24 11.72
CA PRO A 88 4.84 -9.56 11.19
C PRO A 88 3.56 -10.00 11.91
N THR A 89 2.72 -9.05 12.28
CA THR A 89 1.40 -9.27 12.85
C THR A 89 0.36 -8.57 12.00
N LEU A 90 -0.77 -9.22 11.77
CA LEU A 90 -1.90 -8.62 11.06
C LEU A 90 -2.46 -7.46 11.90
N LEU A 91 -2.55 -6.26 11.31
CA LEU A 91 -3.24 -5.14 11.93
C LEU A 91 -4.71 -5.11 11.53
N ALA A 92 -4.97 -5.20 10.23
CA ALA A 92 -6.32 -5.14 9.66
C ALA A 92 -6.38 -5.94 8.36
N GLN A 93 -7.56 -6.49 8.08
CA GLN A 93 -7.93 -7.05 6.78
C GLN A 93 -9.39 -6.73 6.53
N ASP A 94 -9.69 -6.04 5.43
CA ASP A 94 -11.03 -5.60 5.10
C ASP A 94 -11.19 -5.44 3.59
N ARG A 95 -12.40 -5.67 3.06
CA ARG A 95 -12.72 -5.43 1.64
C ARG A 95 -12.62 -3.96 1.23
N LEU A 96 -12.74 -3.05 2.17
CA LEU A 96 -12.47 -1.63 1.91
C LEU A 96 -11.02 -1.38 1.46
N MET A 97 -10.12 -2.33 1.72
CA MET A 97 -8.72 -2.31 1.31
C MET A 97 -8.42 -3.23 0.13
N ASP A 98 -9.41 -3.65 -0.67
CA ASP A 98 -9.15 -4.45 -1.88
C ASP A 98 -8.17 -3.70 -2.79
N GLY A 99 -7.04 -4.36 -3.12
CA GLY A 99 -5.95 -3.73 -3.83
C GLY A 99 -5.10 -2.78 -2.96
N ALA A 100 -4.98 -3.01 -1.65
CA ALA A 100 -4.12 -2.21 -0.77
C ALA A 100 -2.72 -2.03 -1.37
N ASP A 101 -2.33 -0.77 -1.61
CA ASP A 101 -1.08 -0.43 -2.31
C ASP A 101 -0.24 0.55 -1.49
N GLY A 102 -0.34 1.84 -1.70
CA GLY A 102 0.42 2.85 -0.97
C GLY A 102 -0.01 3.00 0.49
N LEU A 103 0.95 3.25 1.36
CA LEU A 103 0.76 3.56 2.78
C LEU A 103 1.43 4.89 3.12
N ALA A 104 0.78 5.73 3.92
CA ALA A 104 1.41 6.89 4.54
C ALA A 104 0.75 7.24 5.87
N PHE A 105 1.54 7.83 6.78
CA PHE A 105 1.00 8.50 7.96
C PHE A 105 0.82 9.99 7.69
N ASP A 106 -0.33 10.54 8.06
CA ASP A 106 -0.54 11.99 8.06
C ASP A 106 0.07 12.67 9.30
N GLY A 107 0.03 14.00 9.33
CA GLY A 107 0.56 14.78 10.45
C GLY A 107 -0.15 14.54 11.80
N LYS A 108 -1.32 13.89 11.82
CA LYS A 108 -2.06 13.48 13.00
C LYS A 108 -1.78 12.04 13.42
N GLY A 109 -0.92 11.34 12.68
CA GLY A 109 -0.55 9.94 12.92
C GLY A 109 -1.60 8.92 12.49
N ARG A 110 -2.56 9.28 11.61
CA ARG A 110 -3.49 8.34 11.00
C ARG A 110 -2.80 7.62 9.86
N LEU A 111 -2.95 6.30 9.81
CA LEU A 111 -2.46 5.49 8.69
C LEU A 111 -3.47 5.53 7.55
N TRP A 112 -3.02 6.00 6.39
CA TRP A 112 -3.77 6.02 5.15
C TRP A 112 -3.32 4.90 4.22
N VAL A 113 -4.27 4.32 3.49
CA VAL A 113 -4.05 3.25 2.51
C VAL A 113 -4.75 3.62 1.22
N THR A 114 -4.07 3.51 0.09
CA THR A 114 -4.70 3.54 -1.22
C THR A 114 -5.29 2.16 -1.54
N SER A 115 -6.58 2.11 -1.82
CA SER A 115 -7.30 0.90 -2.27
C SER A 115 -7.47 0.97 -3.77
N ASN A 116 -6.46 0.49 -4.52
CA ASN A 116 -6.40 0.75 -5.96
C ASN A 116 -7.54 0.06 -6.74
N GLU A 117 -7.91 -1.17 -6.39
CA GLU A 117 -9.00 -1.89 -7.07
C GLU A 117 -10.40 -1.33 -6.78
N ARG A 118 -10.51 -0.33 -5.88
CA ARG A 118 -11.76 0.31 -5.48
C ARG A 118 -11.85 1.80 -5.81
N ASN A 119 -10.80 2.38 -6.39
CA ASN A 119 -10.67 3.84 -6.55
C ASN A 119 -10.94 4.59 -5.23
N ALA A 120 -10.34 4.13 -4.14
CA ALA A 120 -10.65 4.61 -2.80
C ALA A 120 -9.41 4.92 -1.96
N LEU A 121 -9.62 5.78 -0.96
CA LEU A 121 -8.71 6.02 0.15
C LEU A 121 -9.37 5.57 1.44
N VAL A 122 -8.66 4.83 2.25
CA VAL A 122 -9.12 4.40 3.57
C VAL A 122 -8.12 4.79 4.65
N THR A 123 -8.59 4.87 5.90
CA THR A 123 -7.72 4.96 7.08
C THR A 123 -7.83 3.70 7.91
N VAL A 124 -6.72 3.33 8.56
CA VAL A 124 -6.66 2.19 9.48
C VAL A 124 -6.25 2.68 10.86
N ALA A 125 -7.13 2.47 11.83
CA ALA A 125 -6.89 2.83 13.22
C ALA A 125 -5.92 1.84 13.91
N PRO A 126 -5.30 2.21 15.04
CA PRO A 126 -4.38 1.33 15.77
C PRO A 126 -5.00 0.02 16.27
N ASP A 127 -6.31 -0.02 16.47
CA ASP A 127 -7.10 -1.21 16.84
C ASP A 127 -7.50 -2.08 15.63
N GLY A 128 -7.16 -1.65 14.41
CA GLY A 128 -7.46 -2.34 13.17
C GLY A 128 -8.79 -1.94 12.51
N LYS A 129 -9.53 -0.98 13.07
CA LYS A 129 -10.75 -0.46 12.41
C LYS A 129 -10.38 0.23 11.10
N VAL A 130 -11.09 -0.14 10.02
CA VAL A 130 -10.93 0.45 8.68
C VAL A 130 -12.10 1.37 8.38
N GLU A 131 -11.81 2.57 7.89
CA GLU A 131 -12.82 3.56 7.49
C GLU A 131 -12.52 4.07 6.08
N GLU A 132 -13.53 4.04 5.19
CA GLU A 132 -13.43 4.66 3.87
C GLU A 132 -13.57 6.18 4.02
N VAL A 133 -12.57 6.92 3.51
CA VAL A 133 -12.53 8.38 3.61
C VAL A 133 -12.96 9.02 2.29
N ALA A 134 -12.55 8.44 1.17
CA ALA A 134 -12.91 8.91 -0.15
C ALA A 134 -13.01 7.72 -1.11
N LYS A 135 -13.98 7.78 -1.99
CA LYS A 135 -14.17 6.81 -3.06
C LYS A 135 -14.79 7.51 -4.26
N ASN A 136 -14.29 7.19 -5.46
CA ASN A 136 -14.97 7.62 -6.67
C ASN A 136 -16.14 6.71 -7.05
N GLY A 137 -17.13 7.32 -7.73
CA GLY A 137 -17.99 6.60 -8.64
C GLY A 137 -17.33 6.42 -10.01
N SER A 138 -18.10 6.62 -11.07
CA SER A 138 -17.60 6.57 -12.47
C SER A 138 -16.79 7.78 -12.89
N GLU A 139 -16.80 8.84 -12.12
CA GLU A 139 -16.06 10.09 -12.36
C GLU A 139 -15.42 10.53 -11.05
N GLY A 140 -14.24 11.08 -11.13
CA GLY A 140 -13.57 11.62 -9.94
C GLY A 140 -12.06 11.48 -9.99
N PRO A 141 -11.37 12.07 -9.02
CA PRO A 141 -9.92 12.21 -9.08
C PRO A 141 -9.12 10.96 -8.67
N LEU A 142 -9.79 9.86 -8.24
CA LEU A 142 -9.09 8.61 -7.85
C LEU A 142 -9.27 7.57 -8.94
N GLU A 143 -8.16 7.18 -9.58
CA GLU A 143 -8.13 6.26 -10.72
C GLU A 143 -7.02 5.23 -10.51
N PHE A 144 -7.37 4.11 -9.90
CA PHE A 144 -6.40 3.11 -9.48
C PHE A 144 -5.26 3.72 -8.65
N PRO A 145 -5.57 4.36 -7.51
CA PRO A 145 -4.58 5.10 -6.72
C PRO A 145 -3.50 4.15 -6.18
N ALA A 146 -2.23 4.44 -6.52
CA ALA A 146 -1.10 3.58 -6.23
C ALA A 146 -0.29 4.01 -5.01
N ALA A 147 -0.11 5.31 -4.80
CA ALA A 147 0.64 5.82 -3.66
C ALA A 147 0.02 7.09 -3.09
N ILE A 148 0.32 7.36 -1.83
CA ILE A 148 -0.07 8.59 -1.13
C ILE A 148 1.11 9.12 -0.33
N VAL A 149 1.28 10.45 -0.32
CA VAL A 149 2.25 11.16 0.52
C VAL A 149 1.62 12.42 1.07
N PHE A 150 2.00 12.83 2.28
CA PHE A 150 1.51 14.05 2.91
C PHE A 150 2.59 15.12 2.97
N VAL A 151 2.20 16.35 2.60
CA VAL A 151 2.98 17.56 2.80
C VAL A 151 2.11 18.55 3.58
N GLY A 152 2.42 18.75 4.85
CA GLY A 152 1.52 19.49 5.75
C GLY A 152 0.16 18.80 5.87
N ASN A 153 -0.91 19.53 5.57
CA ASN A 153 -2.30 19.03 5.61
C ASN A 153 -2.82 18.54 4.24
N THR A 154 -1.95 18.45 3.24
CA THR A 154 -2.36 18.00 1.90
C THR A 154 -1.76 16.63 1.60
N GLY A 155 -2.62 15.69 1.25
CA GLY A 155 -2.24 14.39 0.69
C GLY A 155 -2.20 14.46 -0.83
N TYR A 156 -1.11 13.96 -1.42
CA TYR A 156 -0.95 13.82 -2.87
C TYR A 156 -1.00 12.34 -3.21
N ILE A 157 -1.85 11.99 -4.15
CA ILE A 157 -2.13 10.61 -4.54
C ILE A 157 -1.71 10.43 -6.00
N SER A 158 -0.83 9.47 -6.27
CA SER A 158 -0.53 9.08 -7.65
C SER A 158 -1.53 8.04 -8.13
N ASN A 159 -2.19 8.34 -9.24
CA ASN A 159 -3.07 7.41 -9.93
C ASN A 159 -2.29 6.68 -11.03
N PHE A 160 -2.41 5.37 -11.08
CA PHE A 160 -1.77 4.53 -12.10
C PHE A 160 -2.67 4.34 -13.32
N ASP A 161 -3.96 4.60 -13.17
CA ASP A 161 -4.99 4.49 -14.20
C ASP A 161 -5.01 3.11 -14.89
N ASN A 162 -4.86 2.06 -14.12
CA ASN A 162 -4.93 0.70 -14.63
C ASN A 162 -6.39 0.29 -14.85
N PRO A 163 -6.82 -0.12 -16.07
CA PRO A 163 -8.18 -0.55 -16.33
C PRO A 163 -8.47 -1.88 -15.66
N ARG A 164 -8.91 -1.81 -14.41
CA ARG A 164 -9.16 -2.97 -13.56
C ARG A 164 -10.18 -2.66 -12.46
N ARG A 165 -11.09 -3.62 -12.21
CA ARG A 165 -12.11 -3.51 -11.15
C ARG A 165 -12.93 -2.23 -11.27
N ASP A 166 -12.96 -1.42 -10.20
CA ASP A 166 -13.75 -0.19 -10.15
C ASP A 166 -13.19 0.92 -11.08
N ASN A 167 -12.02 0.72 -11.68
CA ASN A 167 -11.40 1.63 -12.66
C ASN A 167 -11.57 1.15 -14.11
N MET A 168 -12.66 0.47 -14.42
CA MET A 168 -12.97 0.07 -15.81
C MET A 168 -14.13 0.86 -16.35
N ASP A 169 -14.06 1.17 -17.65
CA ASP A 169 -15.18 1.73 -18.39
C ASP A 169 -16.35 0.73 -18.50
N ALA A 170 -17.50 1.22 -18.94
CA ALA A 170 -18.72 0.41 -19.08
C ALA A 170 -18.57 -0.74 -20.08
N ASP A 171 -17.68 -0.59 -21.07
CA ASP A 171 -17.39 -1.59 -22.09
C ASP A 171 -16.34 -2.62 -21.65
N GLY A 172 -15.72 -2.42 -20.50
CA GLY A 172 -14.67 -3.28 -19.95
C GLY A 172 -13.39 -3.32 -20.76
N LYS A 173 -13.09 -2.26 -21.53
CA LYS A 173 -11.95 -2.22 -22.45
C LYS A 173 -10.86 -1.23 -22.04
N GLY A 174 -11.19 -0.22 -21.26
CA GLY A 174 -10.27 0.84 -20.86
C GLY A 174 -10.49 1.30 -19.44
N ALA A 175 -9.72 2.28 -19.02
CA ALA A 175 -9.93 2.99 -17.77
C ALA A 175 -11.14 3.92 -17.86
N LEU A 176 -11.72 4.29 -16.73
CA LEU A 176 -13.01 4.98 -16.63
C LEU A 176 -13.11 6.24 -17.49
N ASP A 177 -12.11 7.10 -17.47
CA ASP A 177 -12.16 8.39 -18.17
C ASP A 177 -11.15 8.52 -19.32
N GLY A 178 -10.18 7.62 -19.43
CA GLY A 178 -9.18 7.62 -20.48
C GLY A 178 -8.19 8.80 -20.45
N ILE A 179 -8.10 9.53 -19.31
CA ILE A 179 -7.15 10.65 -19.16
C ILE A 179 -5.72 10.14 -19.00
N GLY A 180 -5.55 8.96 -18.43
CA GLY A 180 -4.26 8.36 -18.12
C GLY A 180 -3.76 8.74 -16.73
N ALA A 181 -2.53 8.33 -16.41
CA ALA A 181 -1.96 8.53 -15.07
C ALA A 181 -1.96 10.00 -14.65
N SER A 182 -2.39 10.28 -13.42
CA SER A 182 -2.62 11.62 -12.89
C SER A 182 -2.14 11.74 -11.43
N ILE A 183 -2.18 12.97 -10.90
CA ILE A 183 -1.99 13.25 -9.47
C ILE A 183 -3.26 13.89 -8.92
N ALA A 184 -3.88 13.20 -7.96
CA ALA A 184 -4.98 13.76 -7.17
C ALA A 184 -4.47 14.35 -5.86
N GLN A 185 -5.26 15.22 -5.22
CA GLN A 185 -4.95 15.74 -3.88
C GLN A 185 -6.17 15.70 -2.97
N ILE A 186 -5.92 15.55 -1.67
CA ILE A 186 -6.90 15.64 -0.61
C ILE A 186 -6.40 16.59 0.47
N ASN A 187 -7.27 17.49 0.94
CA ASN A 187 -6.97 18.37 2.06
C ASN A 187 -7.60 17.80 3.35
N LEU A 188 -6.84 17.81 4.47
CA LEU A 188 -7.19 17.23 5.77
C LEU A 188 -7.81 18.25 6.72
#